data_6fab7c26dd5f6b771efb13e8d38e52f3
#
_entry.id   6fab7c26dd5f6b771efb13e8d38e52f3
#
_cell.length_a   1.000
_cell.length_b   1.000
_cell.length_c   1.000
_cell.angle_alpha   90.00
_cell.angle_beta   90.00
_cell.angle_gamma   90.00
#
_symmetry.space_group_name_H-M   'P 1'
#
loop_
_entity.id
_entity.type
_entity.pdbx_description
1 polymer ?
#
loop_
_entity_poly.entity_id
_entity_poly.type
_entity_poly.pdbx_seq_one_letter_code
_entity_poly.pdbx_strand_id
1 'polypeptide(L)'
;MTQEIITQITDIVGTEVFGIWFLIGAAFVFFMQAGFAMVETGFTRAKNAGNIIMKNLMDFCIGTIVFIFLGFGLLLGEDALGGLVGVPTLGIFTDYANFDWSNFVFNLVFCATAATIVSGAMAERTKFLFYCIYSAMISAVVYPIEAHWIWGGGWLSQLGFHDFAGSCAIHMVGGVTAFIGAAMEGARIGKFSRDKNGKVTKVHAFPGHNLVIGALGCFILWFGWYGFNGAAATTGPQLASIFMTTTIAPATATVVCMIFTWLRYGKPDVSMCLNASLAGLVAITAPCDVTDGLGALIIGAVAGVLVVFGVWFCDNVVHVDDPVGAVAVHCLNGIWGTIAVGLFATTNAPESTLKGLFYGGGFGLLGTQLLGVVTVLAWTVVTMTIIFKVIDMTIGLRVSEEEEIVGLDSKEHGLASAYAGFSIMDITEGTMNENENTDLGVADYDAASPIQRAAAVPVAGPVDADTGMHKVVIIAKLSKYERLKAALNNLGVTGMTVTQVMGCGIQKGAGEKYRGVEMDVTVLPKVKVEVIVGNIPVEKVIETASKTLYTGHVGDGKIFVYNVQKVVKVRTGEEDLEALKDVE
;
A
#
# COMPACT_ATOMS: atom_id res chain seq x y z
N MET A 1 -46.45 6.86 36.57
CA MET A 1 -45.03 7.23 36.39
C MET A 1 -45.00 8.73 36.12
N THR A 2 -44.24 9.49 36.89
CA THR A 2 -44.08 10.94 36.64
C THR A 2 -43.24 11.16 35.39
N GLN A 3 -43.43 12.28 34.70
CA GLN A 3 -42.64 12.63 33.51
C GLN A 3 -41.13 12.63 33.82
N GLU A 4 -40.75 13.03 35.02
CA GLU A 4 -39.38 13.03 35.52
C GLU A 4 -38.76 11.62 35.58
N ILE A 5 -39.51 10.61 36.06
CA ILE A 5 -39.08 9.21 36.09
C ILE A 5 -38.91 8.68 34.66
N ILE A 6 -39.84 9.02 33.75
CA ILE A 6 -39.72 8.61 32.35
C ILE A 6 -38.46 9.20 31.71
N THR A 7 -38.17 10.48 31.93
CA THR A 7 -36.97 11.13 31.43
C THR A 7 -35.69 10.48 31.98
N GLN A 8 -35.63 10.25 33.31
CA GLN A 8 -34.49 9.56 33.92
C GLN A 8 -34.26 8.15 33.37
N ILE A 9 -35.33 7.37 33.19
CA ILE A 9 -35.21 6.02 32.60
C ILE A 9 -34.73 6.11 31.15
N THR A 10 -35.24 7.06 30.37
CA THR A 10 -34.84 7.25 28.98
C THR A 10 -33.36 7.64 28.89
N ASP A 11 -32.90 8.54 29.75
CA ASP A 11 -31.50 8.98 29.80
C ASP A 11 -30.54 7.83 30.20
N ILE A 12 -30.91 7.07 31.24
CA ILE A 12 -30.11 5.91 31.67
C ILE A 12 -30.04 4.85 30.57
N VAL A 13 -31.19 4.47 29.99
CA VAL A 13 -31.25 3.47 28.91
C VAL A 13 -30.47 3.97 27.67
N GLY A 14 -30.62 5.24 27.34
CA GLY A 14 -29.88 5.85 26.24
C GLY A 14 -28.37 5.78 26.46
N THR A 15 -27.88 6.18 27.64
CA THR A 15 -26.47 6.13 28.00
C THR A 15 -25.88 4.73 27.92
N GLU A 16 -26.57 3.74 28.47
CA GLU A 16 -26.10 2.34 28.44
C GLU A 16 -26.11 1.78 27.01
N VAL A 17 -27.16 1.99 26.24
CA VAL A 17 -27.27 1.49 24.85
C VAL A 17 -26.18 2.11 23.97
N PHE A 18 -25.98 3.43 24.03
CA PHE A 18 -24.96 4.10 23.23
C PHE A 18 -23.55 3.84 23.75
N GLY A 19 -23.35 3.61 25.03
CA GLY A 19 -22.07 3.16 25.57
C GLY A 19 -21.66 1.77 25.03
N ILE A 20 -22.60 0.82 24.97
CA ILE A 20 -22.36 -0.50 24.36
C ILE A 20 -22.12 -0.35 22.85
N TRP A 21 -22.92 0.47 22.17
CA TRP A 21 -22.76 0.72 20.73
C TRP A 21 -21.40 1.33 20.40
N PHE A 22 -20.91 2.24 21.21
CA PHE A 22 -19.59 2.87 21.08
C PHE A 22 -18.46 1.83 21.05
N LEU A 23 -18.50 0.85 21.99
CA LEU A 23 -17.52 -0.23 22.05
C LEU A 23 -17.67 -1.21 20.87
N ILE A 24 -18.90 -1.51 20.43
CA ILE A 24 -19.13 -2.31 19.23
C ILE A 24 -18.55 -1.59 18.00
N GLY A 25 -18.75 -0.28 17.90
CA GLY A 25 -18.16 0.54 16.85
C GLY A 25 -16.62 0.51 16.87
N ALA A 26 -16.01 0.61 18.05
CA ALA A 26 -14.56 0.45 18.21
C ALA A 26 -14.07 -0.93 17.72
N ALA A 27 -14.82 -2.00 18.03
CA ALA A 27 -14.51 -3.34 17.53
C ALA A 27 -14.62 -3.45 16.00
N PHE A 28 -15.57 -2.76 15.39
CA PHE A 28 -15.69 -2.68 13.91
C PHE A 28 -14.49 -1.97 13.32
N VAL A 29 -14.03 -0.88 13.91
CA VAL A 29 -12.84 -0.15 13.46
C VAL A 29 -11.58 -0.99 13.64
N PHE A 30 -11.43 -1.72 14.76
CA PHE A 30 -10.35 -2.70 14.91
C PHE A 30 -10.33 -3.72 13.77
N PHE A 31 -11.49 -4.24 13.39
CA PHE A 31 -11.59 -5.21 12.31
C PHE A 31 -11.20 -4.62 10.94
N MET A 32 -11.23 -3.30 10.77
CA MET A 32 -10.72 -2.63 9.57
C MET A 32 -9.22 -2.86 9.35
N GLN A 33 -8.44 -3.21 10.38
CA GLN A 33 -7.02 -3.59 10.20
C GLN A 33 -6.88 -4.81 9.27
N ALA A 34 -7.79 -5.79 9.38
CA ALA A 34 -7.86 -6.89 8.43
C ALA A 34 -8.23 -6.41 7.02
N GLY A 35 -9.14 -5.44 6.91
CA GLY A 35 -9.52 -4.81 5.64
C GLY A 35 -8.33 -4.12 4.95
N PHE A 36 -7.58 -3.30 5.67
CA PHE A 36 -6.37 -2.65 5.15
C PHE A 36 -5.33 -3.67 4.70
N ALA A 37 -5.03 -4.66 5.53
CA ALA A 37 -4.11 -5.74 5.19
C ALA A 37 -4.50 -6.45 3.88
N MET A 38 -5.80 -6.70 3.67
CA MET A 38 -6.32 -7.34 2.45
C MET A 38 -6.24 -6.43 1.22
N VAL A 39 -6.58 -5.14 1.36
CA VAL A 39 -6.46 -4.17 0.26
C VAL A 39 -5.01 -4.02 -0.17
N GLU A 40 -4.12 -3.76 0.78
CA GLU A 40 -2.70 -3.59 0.49
C GLU A 40 -2.07 -4.84 -0.11
N THR A 41 -2.34 -6.01 0.47
CA THR A 41 -1.84 -7.29 -0.05
C THR A 41 -2.36 -7.54 -1.46
N GLY A 42 -3.65 -7.30 -1.70
CA GLY A 42 -4.27 -7.56 -2.99
C GLY A 42 -3.76 -6.65 -4.12
N PHE A 43 -3.42 -5.39 -3.81
CA PHE A 43 -2.97 -4.38 -4.77
C PHE A 43 -1.45 -4.34 -4.96
N THR A 44 -0.70 -5.13 -4.23
CA THR A 44 0.76 -5.24 -4.34
C THR A 44 1.20 -6.58 -4.90
N ARG A 45 2.50 -6.77 -5.09
CA ARG A 45 3.05 -8.02 -5.62
C ARG A 45 3.15 -9.08 -4.54
N ALA A 46 2.84 -10.33 -4.90
CA ALA A 46 2.74 -11.48 -4.00
C ALA A 46 3.99 -11.76 -3.14
N LYS A 47 5.17 -11.38 -3.63
CA LYS A 47 6.46 -11.55 -2.93
C LYS A 47 6.63 -10.67 -1.68
N ASN A 48 5.66 -9.80 -1.42
CA ASN A 48 5.64 -8.88 -0.28
C ASN A 48 4.42 -9.07 0.63
N ALA A 49 3.59 -10.09 0.38
CA ALA A 49 2.32 -10.29 1.08
C ALA A 49 2.50 -10.50 2.58
N GLY A 50 3.48 -11.30 2.98
CA GLY A 50 3.82 -11.55 4.38
C GLY A 50 4.34 -10.31 5.09
N ASN A 51 5.18 -9.52 4.42
CA ASN A 51 5.68 -8.23 4.92
C ASN A 51 4.52 -7.25 5.17
N ILE A 52 3.55 -7.16 4.25
CA ILE A 52 2.39 -6.28 4.38
C ILE A 52 1.53 -6.68 5.58
N ILE A 53 1.22 -7.95 5.73
CA ILE A 53 0.44 -8.44 6.87
C ILE A 53 1.17 -8.14 8.18
N MET A 54 2.49 -8.37 8.23
CA MET A 54 3.31 -8.08 9.41
C MET A 54 3.32 -6.58 9.75
N LYS A 55 3.40 -5.70 8.75
CA LYS A 55 3.31 -4.24 8.95
C LYS A 55 1.97 -3.85 9.57
N ASN A 56 0.87 -4.27 8.98
CA ASN A 56 -0.48 -3.96 9.48
C ASN A 56 -0.72 -4.47 10.90
N LEU A 57 -0.21 -5.66 11.24
CA LEU A 57 -0.28 -6.18 12.61
C LEU A 57 0.55 -5.32 13.58
N MET A 58 1.76 -4.93 13.17
CA MET A 58 2.66 -4.13 14.03
C MET A 58 2.17 -2.70 14.21
N ASP A 59 1.51 -2.09 13.25
CA ASP A 59 0.88 -0.78 13.42
C ASP A 59 -0.04 -0.76 14.64
N PHE A 60 -0.94 -1.72 14.70
CA PHE A 60 -1.86 -1.81 15.83
C PHE A 60 -1.14 -2.10 17.14
N CYS A 61 -0.20 -3.08 17.13
CA CYS A 61 0.49 -3.49 18.35
C CYS A 61 1.43 -2.40 18.90
N ILE A 62 2.26 -1.81 18.03
CA ILE A 62 3.18 -0.72 18.41
C ILE A 62 2.38 0.52 18.79
N GLY A 63 1.39 0.88 17.95
CA GLY A 63 0.49 2.00 18.21
C GLY A 63 -0.16 1.89 19.58
N THR A 64 -0.68 0.71 19.95
CA THR A 64 -1.27 0.45 21.26
C THR A 64 -0.29 0.76 22.40
N ILE A 65 0.94 0.26 22.32
CA ILE A 65 1.94 0.44 23.37
C ILE A 65 2.29 1.93 23.54
N VAL A 66 2.60 2.63 22.46
CA VAL A 66 2.99 4.06 22.59
C VAL A 66 1.80 4.96 22.93
N PHE A 67 0.59 4.60 22.49
CA PHE A 67 -0.63 5.33 22.81
C PHE A 67 -0.99 5.26 24.29
N ILE A 68 -0.78 4.10 24.95
CA ILE A 68 -0.93 3.93 26.39
C ILE A 68 -0.06 4.93 27.17
N PHE A 69 1.21 5.06 26.78
CA PHE A 69 2.17 5.85 27.56
C PHE A 69 2.10 7.35 27.24
N LEU A 70 1.73 7.73 26.03
CA LEU A 70 1.83 9.11 25.58
C LEU A 70 0.61 9.58 24.78
N GLY A 71 0.22 8.85 23.73
CA GLY A 71 -0.76 9.31 22.75
C GLY A 71 -2.12 9.64 23.34
N PHE A 72 -2.68 8.79 24.20
CA PHE A 72 -4.00 9.02 24.79
C PHE A 72 -4.06 10.31 25.62
N GLY A 73 -3.03 10.54 26.44
CA GLY A 73 -2.97 11.76 27.26
C GLY A 73 -2.73 13.01 26.44
N LEU A 74 -1.91 12.96 25.39
CA LEU A 74 -1.74 14.09 24.47
C LEU A 74 -3.03 14.42 23.72
N LEU A 75 -3.87 13.42 23.42
CA LEU A 75 -5.14 13.62 22.72
C LEU A 75 -6.25 14.10 23.65
N LEU A 76 -6.53 13.42 24.76
CA LEU A 76 -7.70 13.61 25.62
C LEU A 76 -7.35 14.04 27.05
N GLY A 77 -6.08 14.27 27.37
CA GLY A 77 -5.68 14.84 28.64
C GLY A 77 -6.17 16.29 28.82
N GLU A 78 -6.03 16.81 30.04
CA GLU A 78 -6.35 18.23 30.32
C GLU A 78 -5.63 19.15 29.34
N ASP A 79 -6.37 20.11 28.79
CA ASP A 79 -5.81 21.04 27.81
C ASP A 79 -4.64 21.86 28.40
N ALA A 80 -3.56 21.94 27.63
CA ALA A 80 -2.37 22.71 27.93
C ALA A 80 -1.98 23.62 26.77
N LEU A 81 -1.27 24.67 27.09
CA LEU A 81 -0.74 25.64 26.12
C LEU A 81 -1.82 26.30 25.24
N GLY A 82 -3.02 26.49 25.77
CA GLY A 82 -4.09 27.19 25.06
C GLY A 82 -4.71 26.40 23.93
N GLY A 83 -4.96 25.12 24.12
CA GLY A 83 -5.60 24.25 23.15
C GLY A 83 -4.64 23.55 22.18
N LEU A 84 -3.34 23.56 22.45
CA LEU A 84 -2.35 22.96 21.55
C LEU A 84 -2.09 21.48 21.85
N VAL A 85 -2.24 21.04 23.11
CA VAL A 85 -1.91 19.66 23.50
C VAL A 85 -2.54 19.30 24.83
N GLY A 86 -2.97 18.05 24.97
CA GLY A 86 -3.36 17.47 26.25
C GLY A 86 -2.17 17.12 27.13
N VAL A 87 -2.34 17.15 28.45
CA VAL A 87 -1.32 16.73 29.42
C VAL A 87 -1.30 15.21 29.52
N PRO A 88 -0.20 14.53 29.20
CA PRO A 88 -0.09 13.07 29.34
C PRO A 88 -0.29 12.64 30.80
N THR A 89 -1.14 11.64 30.99
CA THR A 89 -1.36 10.99 32.28
C THR A 89 -1.18 9.48 32.13
N LEU A 90 -0.74 8.84 33.20
CA LEU A 90 -0.67 7.38 33.27
C LEU A 90 -1.86 6.80 34.07
N GLY A 91 -3.04 7.42 33.93
CA GLY A 91 -4.28 7.05 34.62
C GLY A 91 -4.63 5.56 34.50
N ILE A 92 -4.32 4.94 33.36
CA ILE A 92 -4.49 3.50 33.14
C ILE A 92 -3.73 2.65 34.18
N PHE A 93 -2.63 3.13 34.75
CA PHE A 93 -1.84 2.42 35.74
C PHE A 93 -2.04 2.96 37.17
N THR A 94 -2.40 4.24 37.30
CA THR A 94 -2.47 4.93 38.62
C THR A 94 -3.89 5.04 39.15
N ASP A 95 -4.89 5.07 38.29
CA ASP A 95 -6.32 5.14 38.65
C ASP A 95 -7.18 4.30 37.75
N TYR A 96 -6.91 2.99 37.75
CA TYR A 96 -7.56 2.03 36.87
C TYR A 96 -9.08 2.01 36.98
N ALA A 97 -9.63 2.22 38.17
CA ALA A 97 -11.07 2.14 38.41
C ALA A 97 -11.86 3.29 37.77
N ASN A 98 -11.24 4.47 37.63
CA ASN A 98 -11.86 5.67 37.07
C ASN A 98 -11.30 6.04 35.67
N PHE A 99 -10.48 5.16 35.08
CA PHE A 99 -9.92 5.38 33.77
C PHE A 99 -11.02 5.33 32.70
N ASP A 100 -10.92 6.19 31.67
CA ASP A 100 -11.89 6.24 30.58
C ASP A 100 -11.60 5.16 29.52
N TRP A 101 -12.01 3.94 29.83
CA TRP A 101 -11.79 2.74 29.01
C TRP A 101 -12.33 2.87 27.60
N SER A 102 -13.55 3.37 27.47
CA SER A 102 -14.27 3.42 26.21
C SER A 102 -13.61 4.38 25.25
N ASN A 103 -13.30 5.59 25.71
CA ASN A 103 -12.57 6.57 24.91
C ASN A 103 -11.14 6.13 24.59
N PHE A 104 -10.48 5.42 25.51
CA PHE A 104 -9.16 4.87 25.23
C PHE A 104 -9.21 3.89 24.03
N VAL A 105 -10.07 2.87 24.10
CA VAL A 105 -10.16 1.84 23.05
C VAL A 105 -10.60 2.46 21.71
N PHE A 106 -11.57 3.36 21.73
CA PHE A 106 -12.08 4.00 20.52
C PHE A 106 -11.01 4.87 19.85
N ASN A 107 -10.34 5.74 20.60
CA ASN A 107 -9.31 6.61 20.03
C ASN A 107 -8.04 5.85 19.63
N LEU A 108 -7.74 4.72 20.27
CA LEU A 108 -6.65 3.84 19.87
C LEU A 108 -6.86 3.28 18.46
N VAL A 109 -8.04 2.77 18.15
CA VAL A 109 -8.31 2.19 16.82
C VAL A 109 -8.32 3.24 15.71
N PHE A 110 -8.66 4.49 16.03
CA PHE A 110 -8.54 5.63 15.13
C PHE A 110 -7.07 6.04 14.90
N CYS A 111 -6.29 6.09 15.97
CA CYS A 111 -4.85 6.34 15.90
C CYS A 111 -4.13 5.31 15.01
N ALA A 112 -4.42 4.03 15.23
CA ALA A 112 -3.87 2.95 14.41
C ALA A 112 -4.23 3.10 12.93
N THR A 113 -5.46 3.55 12.62
CA THR A 113 -5.88 3.78 11.24
C THR A 113 -5.04 4.86 10.56
N ALA A 114 -4.73 5.97 11.24
CA ALA A 114 -3.88 7.04 10.69
C ALA A 114 -2.47 6.54 10.33
N ALA A 115 -1.88 5.65 11.15
CA ALA A 115 -0.58 5.05 10.89
C ALA A 115 -0.62 4.03 9.73
N THR A 116 -1.67 3.19 9.68
CA THR A 116 -1.84 2.13 8.67
C THR A 116 -1.97 2.67 7.25
N ILE A 117 -2.67 3.82 7.05
CA ILE A 117 -2.84 4.45 5.74
C ILE A 117 -1.51 4.67 5.01
N VAL A 118 -0.44 4.97 5.73
CA VAL A 118 0.89 5.24 5.16
C VAL A 118 1.52 3.99 4.56
N SER A 119 1.23 2.82 5.12
CA SER A 119 1.79 1.52 4.71
C SER A 119 1.65 1.25 3.21
N GLY A 120 0.47 1.50 2.66
CA GLY A 120 0.15 1.16 1.28
C GLY A 120 0.98 1.95 0.26
N ALA A 121 1.16 3.26 0.47
CA ALA A 121 1.91 4.13 -0.44
C ALA A 121 3.42 3.80 -0.49
N MET A 122 3.95 3.21 0.57
CA MET A 122 5.37 2.87 0.71
C MET A 122 5.63 1.36 0.56
N ALA A 123 4.61 0.59 0.18
CA ALA A 123 4.71 -0.85 0.06
C ALA A 123 5.79 -1.31 -0.94
N GLU A 124 6.31 -2.52 -0.72
CA GLU A 124 7.25 -3.27 -1.55
C GLU A 124 8.73 -2.83 -1.53
N ARG A 125 9.07 -1.69 -0.89
CA ARG A 125 10.44 -1.14 -0.88
C ARG A 125 10.92 -0.59 0.46
N THR A 126 10.03 -0.52 1.45
CA THR A 126 10.27 0.08 2.76
C THR A 126 10.96 -0.89 3.71
N LYS A 127 12.00 -0.46 4.41
CA LYS A 127 12.58 -1.22 5.52
C LYS A 127 11.57 -1.42 6.64
N PHE A 128 11.46 -2.62 7.14
CA PHE A 128 10.51 -2.95 8.21
C PHE A 128 10.80 -2.17 9.52
N LEU A 129 12.07 -2.01 9.87
CA LEU A 129 12.45 -1.23 11.06
C LEU A 129 12.06 0.24 10.94
N PHE A 130 12.27 0.86 9.77
CA PHE A 130 11.79 2.23 9.52
C PHE A 130 10.28 2.33 9.71
N TYR A 131 9.56 1.36 9.16
CA TYR A 131 8.11 1.27 9.30
C TYR A 131 7.66 1.28 10.78
N CYS A 132 8.26 0.42 11.60
CA CYS A 132 7.95 0.35 13.03
C CYS A 132 8.19 1.68 13.75
N ILE A 133 9.29 2.39 13.42
CA ILE A 133 9.64 3.66 14.07
C ILE A 133 8.66 4.76 13.69
N TYR A 134 8.34 4.92 12.39
CA TYR A 134 7.42 6.00 12.02
C TYR A 134 5.99 5.74 12.52
N SER A 135 5.53 4.49 12.54
CA SER A 135 4.24 4.11 13.10
C SER A 135 4.16 4.48 14.59
N ALA A 136 5.22 4.18 15.34
CA ALA A 136 5.34 4.62 16.73
C ALA A 136 5.27 6.15 16.86
N MET A 137 5.96 6.91 15.99
CA MET A 137 5.97 8.38 16.06
C MET A 137 4.63 9.01 15.68
N ILE A 138 3.94 8.47 14.68
CA ILE A 138 2.58 8.92 14.35
C ILE A 138 1.66 8.71 15.56
N SER A 139 1.67 7.51 16.11
CA SER A 139 0.77 7.11 17.20
C SER A 139 1.09 7.77 18.54
N ALA A 140 2.36 8.11 18.79
CA ALA A 140 2.77 8.74 20.03
C ALA A 140 2.59 10.27 20.02
N VAL A 141 2.82 10.94 18.89
CA VAL A 141 3.00 12.40 18.86
C VAL A 141 2.19 13.07 17.75
N VAL A 142 2.35 12.65 16.48
CA VAL A 142 1.85 13.44 15.35
C VAL A 142 0.34 13.48 15.33
N TYR A 143 -0.30 12.33 15.32
CA TYR A 143 -1.75 12.19 15.36
C TYR A 143 -2.35 12.71 16.70
N PRO A 144 -1.87 12.32 17.89
CA PRO A 144 -2.52 12.76 19.12
C PRO A 144 -2.55 14.28 19.33
N ILE A 145 -1.52 14.98 18.90
CA ILE A 145 -1.46 16.44 19.07
C ILE A 145 -2.47 17.15 18.17
N GLU A 146 -2.52 16.79 16.88
CA GLU A 146 -3.48 17.45 15.97
C GLU A 146 -4.92 17.02 16.25
N ALA A 147 -5.13 15.76 16.64
CA ALA A 147 -6.44 15.26 17.04
C ALA A 147 -6.94 15.92 18.34
N HIS A 148 -6.04 16.34 19.26
CA HIS A 148 -6.39 17.17 20.40
C HIS A 148 -7.00 18.50 19.96
N TRP A 149 -6.47 19.14 18.92
CA TRP A 149 -7.04 20.38 18.38
C TRP A 149 -8.48 20.24 17.94
N ILE A 150 -8.86 19.05 17.48
CA ILE A 150 -10.15 18.74 16.86
C ILE A 150 -11.13 18.14 17.89
N TRP A 151 -10.69 17.12 18.64
CA TRP A 151 -11.54 16.30 19.52
C TRP A 151 -11.22 16.41 21.01
N GLY A 152 -9.99 16.82 21.36
CA GLY A 152 -9.55 16.98 22.75
C GLY A 152 -9.96 18.31 23.40
N GLY A 153 -10.87 19.08 22.78
CA GLY A 153 -11.24 20.41 23.26
C GLY A 153 -10.24 21.51 22.90
N GLY A 154 -9.30 21.22 22.00
CA GLY A 154 -8.25 22.13 21.58
C GLY A 154 -8.77 23.31 20.74
N TRP A 155 -7.84 24.14 20.28
CA TRP A 155 -8.14 25.44 19.68
C TRP A 155 -8.99 25.42 18.39
N LEU A 156 -8.87 24.38 17.56
CA LEU A 156 -9.72 24.24 16.35
C LEU A 156 -11.17 23.94 16.73
N SER A 157 -11.39 23.05 17.70
CA SER A 157 -12.71 22.78 18.25
C SER A 157 -13.35 24.06 18.83
N GLN A 158 -12.59 24.87 19.56
CA GLN A 158 -13.05 26.14 20.12
C GLN A 158 -13.42 27.17 19.05
N LEU A 159 -12.84 27.08 17.84
CA LEU A 159 -13.21 27.91 16.68
C LEU A 159 -14.42 27.37 15.91
N GLY A 160 -15.00 26.22 16.32
CA GLY A 160 -16.12 25.59 15.64
C GLY A 160 -15.72 24.78 14.40
N PHE A 161 -14.48 24.31 14.34
CA PHE A 161 -14.07 23.30 13.34
C PHE A 161 -14.83 22.00 13.58
N HIS A 162 -15.32 21.38 12.52
CA HIS A 162 -16.10 20.15 12.61
C HIS A 162 -15.48 19.06 11.75
N ASP A 163 -15.12 17.97 12.38
CA ASP A 163 -14.70 16.71 11.75
C ASP A 163 -15.25 15.57 12.60
N PHE A 164 -16.40 15.01 12.21
CA PHE A 164 -17.11 14.07 13.06
C PHE A 164 -16.30 12.79 13.31
N ALA A 165 -15.74 12.20 12.26
CA ALA A 165 -15.07 10.93 12.38
C ALA A 165 -13.67 10.86 11.70
N GLY A 166 -13.12 11.97 11.18
CA GLY A 166 -11.68 12.00 10.83
C GLY A 166 -11.32 12.09 9.35
N SER A 167 -12.11 12.75 8.50
CA SER A 167 -11.62 13.07 7.14
C SER A 167 -10.32 13.87 7.21
N CYS A 168 -10.23 14.84 8.12
CA CYS A 168 -9.04 15.64 8.38
C CYS A 168 -8.06 14.90 9.31
N ALA A 169 -8.50 14.64 10.55
CA ALA A 169 -7.64 14.12 11.61
C ALA A 169 -6.98 12.78 11.30
N ILE A 170 -7.62 11.91 10.53
CA ILE A 170 -7.12 10.57 10.24
C ILE A 170 -6.67 10.46 8.80
N HIS A 171 -7.60 10.69 7.87
CA HIS A 171 -7.37 10.38 6.47
C HIS A 171 -6.44 11.38 5.78
N MET A 172 -6.63 12.67 6.00
CA MET A 172 -5.73 13.67 5.45
C MET A 172 -4.31 13.52 6.05
N VAL A 173 -4.19 13.34 7.36
CA VAL A 173 -2.90 13.15 8.04
C VAL A 173 -2.17 11.91 7.52
N GLY A 174 -2.84 10.75 7.50
CA GLY A 174 -2.28 9.52 6.95
C GLY A 174 -1.92 9.65 5.47
N GLY A 175 -2.79 10.25 4.65
CA GLY A 175 -2.58 10.42 3.21
C GLY A 175 -1.47 11.41 2.84
N VAL A 176 -1.31 12.49 3.61
CA VAL A 176 -0.18 13.45 3.47
C VAL A 176 1.13 12.78 3.86
N THR A 177 1.13 12.04 4.97
CA THR A 177 2.30 11.26 5.40
C THR A 177 2.69 10.23 4.36
N ALA A 178 1.72 9.52 3.77
CA ALA A 178 1.90 8.59 2.67
C ALA A 178 2.57 9.25 1.45
N PHE A 179 2.12 10.44 1.07
CA PHE A 179 2.72 11.19 -0.03
C PHE A 179 4.17 11.57 0.25
N ILE A 180 4.47 12.10 1.45
CA ILE A 180 5.83 12.48 1.86
C ILE A 180 6.74 11.25 1.87
N GLY A 181 6.30 10.16 2.48
CA GLY A 181 7.05 8.91 2.56
C GLY A 181 7.36 8.34 1.17
N ALA A 182 6.36 8.19 0.31
CA ALA A 182 6.54 7.70 -1.04
C ALA A 182 7.45 8.59 -1.89
N ALA A 183 7.38 9.92 -1.72
CA ALA A 183 8.25 10.86 -2.42
C ALA A 183 9.71 10.79 -1.94
N MET A 184 9.95 10.66 -0.64
CA MET A 184 11.30 10.58 -0.06
C MET A 184 11.97 9.23 -0.34
N GLU A 185 11.21 8.15 -0.29
CA GLU A 185 11.70 6.79 -0.53
C GLU A 185 11.98 6.53 -2.02
N GLY A 186 11.29 7.24 -2.90
CA GLY A 186 11.37 7.07 -4.34
C GLY A 186 10.48 5.95 -4.88
N ALA A 187 10.43 5.83 -6.21
CA ALA A 187 9.58 4.87 -6.89
C ALA A 187 10.16 3.45 -6.83
N ARG A 188 9.28 2.43 -6.93
CA ARG A 188 9.68 1.02 -7.12
C ARG A 188 10.53 0.89 -8.38
N ILE A 189 11.47 -0.05 -8.36
CA ILE A 189 12.34 -0.35 -9.50
C ILE A 189 11.48 -0.66 -10.73
N GLY A 190 11.72 0.07 -11.82
CA GLY A 190 11.00 -0.10 -13.08
C GLY A 190 9.66 0.64 -13.19
N LYS A 191 9.18 1.34 -12.16
CA LYS A 191 7.92 2.11 -12.23
C LYS A 191 7.97 3.24 -13.25
N PHE A 192 9.09 3.93 -13.37
CA PHE A 192 9.29 5.06 -14.29
C PHE A 192 10.51 4.85 -15.17
N SER A 193 10.35 4.89 -16.50
CA SER A 193 11.47 5.05 -17.42
C SER A 193 11.87 6.52 -17.53
N ARG A 194 13.17 6.78 -17.51
CA ARG A 194 13.71 8.15 -17.60
C ARG A 194 14.67 8.30 -18.77
N ASP A 195 14.73 9.46 -19.37
CA ASP A 195 15.73 9.80 -20.36
C ASP A 195 17.09 10.19 -19.72
N LYS A 196 18.08 10.47 -20.55
CA LYS A 196 19.43 10.88 -20.10
C LYS A 196 19.46 12.15 -19.24
N ASN A 197 18.38 12.92 -19.26
CA ASN A 197 18.22 14.16 -18.49
C ASN A 197 17.41 13.93 -17.20
N GLY A 198 17.05 12.68 -16.88
CA GLY A 198 16.24 12.33 -15.71
C GLY A 198 14.73 12.58 -15.88
N LYS A 199 14.25 13.03 -17.04
CA LYS A 199 12.83 13.27 -17.31
C LYS A 199 12.12 11.93 -17.50
N VAL A 200 10.97 11.75 -16.82
CA VAL A 200 10.12 10.57 -17.02
C VAL A 200 9.57 10.55 -18.45
N THR A 201 9.79 9.44 -19.13
CA THR A 201 9.33 9.20 -20.52
C THR A 201 8.19 8.21 -20.58
N LYS A 202 8.11 7.28 -19.61
CA LYS A 202 7.05 6.27 -19.56
C LYS A 202 6.73 5.90 -18.11
N VAL A 203 5.46 5.70 -17.83
CA VAL A 203 4.95 5.14 -16.57
C VAL A 203 4.55 3.69 -16.82
N HIS A 204 5.02 2.78 -15.99
CA HIS A 204 4.71 1.35 -16.12
C HIS A 204 3.63 0.97 -15.10
N ALA A 205 2.71 0.10 -15.54
CA ALA A 205 1.70 -0.48 -14.66
C ALA A 205 2.31 -1.59 -13.79
N PHE A 206 1.97 -1.57 -12.50
CA PHE A 206 2.31 -2.62 -11.54
C PHE A 206 1.01 -3.18 -10.95
N PRO A 207 0.34 -4.10 -11.64
CA PRO A 207 -0.92 -4.64 -11.17
C PRO A 207 -0.74 -5.43 -9.88
N GLY A 208 -1.75 -5.33 -9.01
CA GLY A 208 -1.82 -6.15 -7.81
C GLY A 208 -1.96 -7.63 -8.17
N HIS A 209 -1.42 -8.49 -7.32
CA HIS A 209 -1.42 -9.92 -7.59
C HIS A 209 -2.77 -10.61 -7.33
N ASN A 210 -3.66 -9.99 -6.54
CA ASN A 210 -4.94 -10.61 -6.17
C ASN A 210 -6.03 -9.56 -5.89
N LEU A 211 -6.69 -9.09 -6.94
CA LEU A 211 -7.79 -8.12 -6.83
C LEU A 211 -9.00 -8.66 -6.04
N VAL A 212 -9.18 -9.99 -5.96
CA VAL A 212 -10.27 -10.59 -5.18
C VAL A 212 -10.04 -10.39 -3.68
N ILE A 213 -8.81 -10.58 -3.20
CA ILE A 213 -8.44 -10.26 -1.81
C ILE A 213 -8.59 -8.75 -1.56
N GLY A 214 -8.14 -7.91 -2.49
CA GLY A 214 -8.31 -6.46 -2.41
C GLY A 214 -9.78 -6.05 -2.32
N ALA A 215 -10.66 -6.66 -3.11
CA ALA A 215 -12.10 -6.43 -3.06
C ALA A 215 -12.69 -6.86 -1.70
N LEU A 216 -12.31 -8.02 -1.18
CA LEU A 216 -12.74 -8.46 0.15
C LEU A 216 -12.32 -7.43 1.21
N GLY A 217 -11.09 -6.91 1.12
CA GLY A 217 -10.61 -5.85 2.00
C GLY A 217 -11.48 -4.59 1.93
N CYS A 218 -11.88 -4.15 0.73
CA CYS A 218 -12.78 -3.00 0.57
C CYS A 218 -14.16 -3.23 1.22
N PHE A 219 -14.73 -4.44 1.12
CA PHE A 219 -16.00 -4.77 1.80
C PHE A 219 -15.85 -4.79 3.32
N ILE A 220 -14.75 -5.34 3.85
CA ILE A 220 -14.45 -5.32 5.28
C ILE A 220 -14.30 -3.88 5.78
N LEU A 221 -13.58 -3.03 5.04
CA LEU A 221 -13.43 -1.61 5.36
C LEU A 221 -14.78 -0.88 5.35
N TRP A 222 -15.61 -1.09 4.33
CA TRP A 222 -16.94 -0.46 4.27
C TRP A 222 -17.82 -0.91 5.43
N PHE A 223 -17.85 -2.20 5.74
CA PHE A 223 -18.57 -2.71 6.90
C PHE A 223 -18.08 -2.06 8.20
N GLY A 224 -16.76 -2.00 8.41
CA GLY A 224 -16.16 -1.35 9.57
C GLY A 224 -16.47 0.15 9.65
N TRP A 225 -16.70 0.80 8.52
CA TRP A 225 -16.99 2.23 8.44
C TRP A 225 -18.34 2.62 9.06
N TYR A 226 -19.30 1.70 9.17
CA TYR A 226 -20.51 1.94 9.94
C TYR A 226 -20.20 2.14 11.42
N GLY A 227 -19.22 1.43 11.97
CA GLY A 227 -18.70 1.70 13.30
C GLY A 227 -17.84 2.96 13.34
N PHE A 228 -16.97 3.13 12.34
CA PHE A 228 -16.08 4.29 12.24
C PHE A 228 -16.84 5.62 12.28
N ASN A 229 -17.84 5.78 11.45
CA ASN A 229 -18.68 6.98 11.39
C ASN A 229 -19.78 6.99 12.45
N GLY A 230 -20.35 5.84 12.80
CA GLY A 230 -21.55 5.77 13.62
C GLY A 230 -21.32 5.62 15.12
N ALA A 231 -20.11 5.23 15.57
CA ALA A 231 -19.89 4.91 16.98
C ALA A 231 -20.17 6.10 17.93
N ALA A 232 -19.80 7.31 17.53
CA ALA A 232 -19.99 8.51 18.33
C ALA A 232 -21.40 9.12 18.26
N ALA A 233 -22.37 8.46 17.60
CA ALA A 233 -23.75 8.91 17.56
C ALA A 233 -24.38 8.86 18.97
N THR A 234 -25.23 9.83 19.28
CA THR A 234 -25.86 9.98 20.59
C THR A 234 -27.36 9.66 20.58
N THR A 235 -27.98 9.62 19.39
CA THR A 235 -29.39 9.28 19.23
C THR A 235 -29.61 8.27 18.10
N GLY A 236 -30.70 7.50 18.17
CA GLY A 236 -31.06 6.54 17.13
C GLY A 236 -31.30 7.18 15.75
N PRO A 237 -32.00 8.32 15.63
CA PRO A 237 -32.13 9.04 14.37
C PRO A 237 -30.79 9.51 13.80
N GLN A 238 -29.87 10.03 14.62
CA GLN A 238 -28.53 10.42 14.19
C GLN A 238 -27.74 9.22 13.66
N LEU A 239 -27.72 8.11 14.40
CA LEU A 239 -27.05 6.88 13.98
C LEU A 239 -27.59 6.37 12.63
N ALA A 240 -28.93 6.35 12.47
CA ALA A 240 -29.56 5.92 11.22
C ALA A 240 -29.20 6.84 10.03
N SER A 241 -29.17 8.15 10.26
CA SER A 241 -28.75 9.13 9.26
C SER A 241 -27.29 8.94 8.85
N ILE A 242 -26.38 8.74 9.81
CA ILE A 242 -24.95 8.46 9.56
C ILE A 242 -24.78 7.17 8.74
N PHE A 243 -25.53 6.11 9.04
CA PHE A 243 -25.49 4.88 8.23
C PHE A 243 -25.95 5.12 6.80
N MET A 244 -27.00 5.93 6.62
CA MET A 244 -27.51 6.29 5.29
C MET A 244 -26.43 7.07 4.49
N THR A 245 -25.84 8.13 5.06
CA THR A 245 -24.80 8.93 4.37
C THR A 245 -23.56 8.11 4.08
N THR A 246 -23.13 7.25 5.01
CA THR A 246 -22.02 6.30 4.86
C THR A 246 -22.30 5.22 3.80
N THR A 247 -23.57 4.97 3.46
CA THR A 247 -23.95 4.07 2.35
C THR A 247 -24.01 4.81 1.02
N ILE A 248 -24.63 6.00 0.97
CA ILE A 248 -24.88 6.73 -0.28
C ILE A 248 -23.55 7.22 -0.91
N ALA A 249 -22.68 7.85 -0.13
CA ALA A 249 -21.50 8.48 -0.68
C ALA A 249 -20.54 7.49 -1.36
N PRO A 250 -20.13 6.37 -0.74
CA PRO A 250 -19.25 5.38 -1.39
C PRO A 250 -19.92 4.67 -2.57
N ALA A 251 -21.24 4.37 -2.49
CA ALA A 251 -21.96 3.79 -3.60
C ALA A 251 -21.96 4.72 -4.81
N THR A 252 -22.24 6.00 -4.59
CA THR A 252 -22.21 7.02 -5.65
C THR A 252 -20.81 7.20 -6.21
N ALA A 253 -19.79 7.28 -5.36
CA ALA A 253 -18.39 7.40 -5.79
C ALA A 253 -17.99 6.23 -6.70
N THR A 254 -18.35 5.01 -6.33
CA THR A 254 -18.05 3.80 -7.11
C THR A 254 -18.74 3.83 -8.47
N VAL A 255 -20.05 4.16 -8.53
CA VAL A 255 -20.80 4.23 -9.79
C VAL A 255 -20.27 5.33 -10.70
N VAL A 256 -19.99 6.51 -10.16
CA VAL A 256 -19.43 7.63 -10.93
C VAL A 256 -18.03 7.27 -11.45
N CYS A 257 -17.18 6.67 -10.64
CA CYS A 257 -15.85 6.20 -11.06
C CYS A 257 -15.96 5.13 -12.16
N MET A 258 -16.89 4.18 -12.03
CA MET A 258 -17.13 3.17 -13.06
C MET A 258 -17.51 3.82 -14.39
N ILE A 259 -18.46 4.74 -14.40
CA ILE A 259 -18.87 5.45 -15.61
C ILE A 259 -17.70 6.27 -16.18
N PHE A 260 -16.99 7.02 -15.33
CA PHE A 260 -15.88 7.85 -15.74
C PHE A 260 -14.74 7.03 -16.38
N THR A 261 -14.33 5.93 -15.74
CA THR A 261 -13.28 5.04 -16.28
C THR A 261 -13.72 4.32 -17.53
N TRP A 262 -15.00 3.92 -17.62
CA TRP A 262 -15.57 3.32 -18.82
C TRP A 262 -15.52 4.26 -20.02
N LEU A 263 -15.95 5.52 -19.83
CA LEU A 263 -15.92 6.53 -20.89
C LEU A 263 -14.49 6.89 -21.30
N ARG A 264 -13.56 6.93 -20.33
CA ARG A 264 -12.17 7.35 -20.58
C ARG A 264 -11.29 6.23 -21.14
N TYR A 265 -11.47 4.99 -20.70
CA TYR A 265 -10.60 3.85 -21.02
C TYR A 265 -11.28 2.78 -21.90
N GLY A 266 -12.56 2.95 -22.22
CA GLY A 266 -13.34 1.98 -23.00
C GLY A 266 -13.83 0.76 -22.22
N LYS A 267 -13.36 0.58 -20.99
CA LYS A 267 -13.78 -0.47 -20.03
C LYS A 267 -13.78 0.08 -18.62
N PRO A 268 -14.68 -0.39 -17.74
CA PRO A 268 -14.63 -0.02 -16.32
C PRO A 268 -13.38 -0.60 -15.67
N ASP A 269 -12.70 0.19 -14.84
CA ASP A 269 -11.50 -0.24 -14.11
C ASP A 269 -11.89 -0.74 -12.72
N VAL A 270 -11.64 -2.03 -12.45
CA VAL A 270 -12.01 -2.67 -11.17
C VAL A 270 -11.22 -2.07 -10.01
N SER A 271 -9.92 -1.85 -10.17
CA SER A 271 -9.07 -1.33 -9.09
C SER A 271 -9.44 0.11 -8.73
N MET A 272 -9.77 0.93 -9.73
CA MET A 272 -10.25 2.30 -9.51
C MET A 272 -11.63 2.31 -8.84
N CYS A 273 -12.55 1.41 -9.20
CA CYS A 273 -13.85 1.29 -8.55
C CYS A 273 -13.73 0.90 -7.08
N LEU A 274 -12.80 -0.01 -6.75
CA LEU A 274 -12.51 -0.38 -5.37
C LEU A 274 -11.95 0.82 -4.59
N ASN A 275 -10.97 1.54 -5.14
CA ASN A 275 -10.45 2.76 -4.53
C ASN A 275 -11.53 3.86 -4.41
N ALA A 276 -12.45 3.96 -5.36
CA ALA A 276 -13.53 4.94 -5.31
C ALA A 276 -14.52 4.66 -4.18
N SER A 277 -14.79 3.39 -3.86
CA SER A 277 -15.61 3.05 -2.70
C SER A 277 -14.99 3.57 -1.40
N LEU A 278 -13.67 3.39 -1.23
CA LEU A 278 -12.92 3.92 -0.09
C LEU A 278 -12.84 5.46 -0.11
N ALA A 279 -12.63 6.06 -1.27
CA ALA A 279 -12.61 7.52 -1.42
C ALA A 279 -13.95 8.17 -1.02
N GLY A 280 -15.07 7.56 -1.40
CA GLY A 280 -16.41 8.00 -0.98
C GLY A 280 -16.63 7.87 0.52
N LEU A 281 -16.11 6.81 1.15
CA LEU A 281 -16.13 6.62 2.60
C LEU A 281 -15.32 7.70 3.30
N VAL A 282 -14.09 7.96 2.84
CA VAL A 282 -13.22 9.01 3.38
C VAL A 282 -13.86 10.39 3.25
N ALA A 283 -14.45 10.71 2.09
CA ALA A 283 -15.05 12.00 1.84
C ALA A 283 -16.29 12.28 2.70
N ILE A 284 -17.04 11.25 3.09
CA ILE A 284 -18.23 11.41 3.92
C ILE A 284 -17.92 11.41 5.42
N THR A 285 -16.71 11.02 5.82
CA THR A 285 -16.35 10.79 7.23
C THR A 285 -16.46 12.04 8.10
N ALA A 286 -16.03 13.23 7.63
CA ALA A 286 -16.19 14.47 8.40
C ALA A 286 -17.66 14.98 8.43
N PRO A 287 -18.40 14.98 7.29
CA PRO A 287 -19.76 15.53 7.25
C PRO A 287 -20.87 14.50 7.50
N CYS A 288 -20.58 13.25 7.89
CA CYS A 288 -21.54 12.15 7.91
C CYS A 288 -22.75 12.41 8.83
N ASP A 289 -22.57 13.17 9.91
CA ASP A 289 -23.59 13.51 10.90
C ASP A 289 -24.33 14.82 10.60
N VAL A 290 -23.76 15.68 9.74
CA VAL A 290 -24.29 17.02 9.48
C VAL A 290 -24.79 17.23 8.05
N THR A 291 -24.73 16.22 7.19
CA THR A 291 -25.21 16.31 5.81
C THR A 291 -26.46 15.46 5.56
N ASP A 292 -27.23 15.80 4.55
CA ASP A 292 -28.40 15.01 4.11
C ASP A 292 -28.07 14.08 2.92
N GLY A 293 -29.06 13.33 2.44
CA GLY A 293 -28.88 12.38 1.34
C GLY A 293 -28.43 13.03 0.02
N LEU A 294 -28.85 14.27 -0.27
CA LEU A 294 -28.40 14.99 -1.47
C LEU A 294 -26.93 15.42 -1.33
N GLY A 295 -26.55 15.96 -0.17
CA GLY A 295 -25.16 16.28 0.12
C GLY A 295 -24.26 15.06 0.02
N ALA A 296 -24.65 13.93 0.63
CA ALA A 296 -23.91 12.68 0.55
C ALA A 296 -23.71 12.18 -0.90
N LEU A 297 -24.76 12.29 -1.74
CA LEU A 297 -24.69 11.92 -3.15
C LEU A 297 -23.67 12.80 -3.91
N ILE A 298 -23.70 14.12 -3.73
CA ILE A 298 -22.78 15.04 -4.40
C ILE A 298 -21.35 14.84 -3.89
N ILE A 299 -21.15 14.68 -2.58
CA ILE A 299 -19.85 14.41 -1.95
C ILE A 299 -19.22 13.15 -2.56
N GLY A 300 -20.01 12.07 -2.65
CA GLY A 300 -19.56 10.82 -3.26
C GLY A 300 -19.27 10.95 -4.75
N ALA A 301 -20.09 11.68 -5.51
CA ALA A 301 -19.87 11.88 -6.95
C ALA A 301 -18.54 12.59 -7.23
N VAL A 302 -18.20 13.62 -6.47
CA VAL A 302 -16.91 14.32 -6.56
C VAL A 302 -15.77 13.39 -6.18
N ALA A 303 -15.89 12.62 -5.09
CA ALA A 303 -14.88 11.68 -4.64
C ALA A 303 -14.54 10.63 -5.70
N GLY A 304 -15.56 10.10 -6.42
CA GLY A 304 -15.37 9.10 -7.48
C GLY A 304 -14.56 9.60 -8.68
N VAL A 305 -14.61 10.89 -9.01
CA VAL A 305 -13.78 11.51 -10.04
C VAL A 305 -12.40 11.89 -9.48
N LEU A 306 -12.39 12.45 -8.27
CA LEU A 306 -11.18 12.95 -7.62
C LEU A 306 -10.14 11.86 -7.37
N VAL A 307 -10.57 10.65 -7.01
CA VAL A 307 -9.65 9.52 -6.81
C VAL A 307 -8.94 9.12 -8.10
N VAL A 308 -9.63 9.08 -9.24
CA VAL A 308 -9.01 8.75 -10.54
C VAL A 308 -8.03 9.85 -10.96
N PHE A 309 -8.41 11.11 -10.76
CA PHE A 309 -7.52 12.24 -11.01
C PHE A 309 -6.29 12.19 -10.10
N GLY A 310 -6.45 11.89 -8.82
CA GLY A 310 -5.36 11.82 -7.85
C GLY A 310 -4.33 10.75 -8.19
N VAL A 311 -4.76 9.54 -8.54
CA VAL A 311 -3.86 8.47 -8.99
C VAL A 311 -3.13 8.89 -10.26
N TRP A 312 -3.86 9.43 -11.25
CA TRP A 312 -3.24 9.94 -12.48
C TRP A 312 -2.23 11.06 -12.19
N PHE A 313 -2.53 11.98 -11.27
CA PHE A 313 -1.66 13.09 -10.89
C PHE A 313 -0.37 12.60 -10.22
N CYS A 314 -0.47 11.65 -9.29
CA CYS A 314 0.69 11.03 -8.65
C CYS A 314 1.61 10.36 -9.68
N ASP A 315 1.06 9.56 -10.57
CA ASP A 315 1.84 8.82 -11.57
C ASP A 315 2.42 9.71 -12.68
N ASN A 316 1.63 10.67 -13.21
CA ASN A 316 1.98 11.35 -14.47
C ASN A 316 2.46 12.81 -14.31
N VAL A 317 2.22 13.44 -13.16
CA VAL A 317 2.59 14.83 -12.93
C VAL A 317 3.72 14.96 -11.91
N VAL A 318 3.52 14.42 -10.70
CA VAL A 318 4.51 14.50 -9.62
C VAL A 318 5.47 13.31 -9.58
N HIS A 319 5.15 12.23 -10.30
CA HIS A 319 5.94 11.01 -10.38
C HIS A 319 6.27 10.40 -9.01
N VAL A 320 5.27 10.35 -8.14
CA VAL A 320 5.31 9.67 -6.85
C VAL A 320 4.60 8.32 -6.99
N ASP A 321 5.33 7.25 -6.71
CA ASP A 321 4.81 5.88 -6.82
C ASP A 321 4.02 5.49 -5.57
N ASP A 322 2.71 5.39 -5.73
CA ASP A 322 1.76 4.96 -4.71
C ASP A 322 1.13 3.62 -5.14
N PRO A 323 1.61 2.49 -4.62
CA PRO A 323 1.18 1.16 -5.04
C PRO A 323 -0.31 0.88 -4.94
N VAL A 324 -0.98 1.42 -3.92
CA VAL A 324 -2.39 1.12 -3.64
C VAL A 324 -3.34 2.29 -3.89
N GLY A 325 -2.82 3.49 -4.16
CA GLY A 325 -3.63 4.69 -4.36
C GLY A 325 -4.01 5.40 -3.06
N ALA A 326 -3.27 5.16 -1.97
CA ALA A 326 -3.55 5.72 -0.64
C ALA A 326 -3.58 7.26 -0.63
N VAL A 327 -2.69 7.91 -1.37
CA VAL A 327 -2.65 9.38 -1.47
C VAL A 327 -3.94 9.91 -2.09
N ALA A 328 -4.40 9.32 -3.19
CA ALA A 328 -5.62 9.76 -3.85
C ALA A 328 -6.87 9.49 -3.00
N VAL A 329 -6.92 8.33 -2.34
CA VAL A 329 -8.04 7.93 -1.48
C VAL A 329 -8.08 8.79 -0.22
N HIS A 330 -6.97 8.91 0.51
CA HIS A 330 -6.98 9.47 1.87
C HIS A 330 -6.60 10.95 1.92
N CYS A 331 -5.54 11.40 1.21
CA CYS A 331 -5.14 12.80 1.22
C CYS A 331 -6.17 13.67 0.51
N LEU A 332 -6.44 13.41 -0.77
CA LEU A 332 -7.32 14.28 -1.57
C LEU A 332 -8.77 14.22 -1.09
N ASN A 333 -9.28 13.03 -0.81
CA ASN A 333 -10.65 12.89 -0.35
C ASN A 333 -10.83 13.21 1.14
N GLY A 334 -9.79 13.16 1.96
CA GLY A 334 -9.79 13.71 3.31
C GLY A 334 -9.93 15.23 3.32
N ILE A 335 -9.14 15.92 2.47
CA ILE A 335 -9.29 17.37 2.24
C ILE A 335 -10.70 17.68 1.71
N TRP A 336 -11.17 16.94 0.71
CA TRP A 336 -12.50 17.15 0.14
C TRP A 336 -13.61 16.97 1.18
N GLY A 337 -13.59 15.90 1.98
CA GLY A 337 -14.58 15.64 3.01
C GLY A 337 -14.62 16.73 4.08
N THR A 338 -13.45 17.22 4.48
CA THR A 338 -13.35 18.33 5.45
C THR A 338 -13.95 19.62 4.90
N ILE A 339 -13.66 19.95 3.63
CA ILE A 339 -14.26 21.12 2.94
C ILE A 339 -15.77 20.93 2.77
N ALA A 340 -16.22 19.70 2.51
CA ALA A 340 -17.61 19.37 2.28
C ALA A 340 -18.50 19.68 3.50
N VAL A 341 -17.98 19.62 4.73
CA VAL A 341 -18.69 20.13 5.92
C VAL A 341 -19.08 21.60 5.72
N GLY A 342 -18.13 22.44 5.34
CA GLY A 342 -18.37 23.87 5.11
C GLY A 342 -19.35 24.17 3.97
N LEU A 343 -19.53 23.23 3.04
CA LEU A 343 -20.40 23.38 1.90
C LEU A 343 -21.80 22.79 2.14
N PHE A 344 -21.89 21.57 2.72
CA PHE A 344 -23.09 20.74 2.73
C PHE A 344 -23.69 20.51 4.13
N ALA A 345 -23.12 21.05 5.21
CA ALA A 345 -23.75 20.95 6.52
C ALA A 345 -25.16 21.56 6.49
N THR A 346 -26.11 20.85 7.13
CA THR A 346 -27.53 21.26 7.15
C THR A 346 -28.21 20.87 8.45
N THR A 347 -29.11 21.72 8.91
CA THR A 347 -30.02 21.42 10.03
C THR A 347 -31.11 20.42 9.69
N ASN A 348 -31.16 19.88 8.46
CA ASN A 348 -32.04 18.77 8.11
C ASN A 348 -31.49 17.43 8.65
N ALA A 349 -30.17 17.35 8.89
CA ALA A 349 -29.56 16.18 9.52
C ALA A 349 -29.93 16.13 11.02
N PRO A 350 -30.25 14.94 11.58
CA PRO A 350 -30.58 14.81 12.99
C PRO A 350 -29.44 15.29 13.90
N GLU A 351 -29.79 16.03 14.95
CA GLU A 351 -28.88 16.64 15.94
C GLU A 351 -27.93 17.73 15.37
N SER A 352 -27.99 18.02 14.07
CA SER A 352 -27.13 19.04 13.47
C SER A 352 -27.66 20.46 13.70
N THR A 353 -26.77 21.32 14.15
CA THR A 353 -27.02 22.78 14.29
C THR A 353 -26.27 23.59 13.23
N LEU A 354 -25.42 22.93 12.43
CA LEU A 354 -24.53 23.56 11.46
C LEU A 354 -25.25 23.84 10.14
N LYS A 355 -24.84 24.92 9.46
CA LYS A 355 -25.26 25.27 8.11
C LYS A 355 -24.05 25.60 7.24
N GLY A 356 -23.87 24.84 6.20
CA GLY A 356 -22.86 25.08 5.17
C GLY A 356 -23.31 26.12 4.15
N LEU A 357 -22.40 26.47 3.25
CA LEU A 357 -22.61 27.51 2.24
C LEU A 357 -23.86 27.26 1.39
N PHE A 358 -24.08 26.03 0.94
CA PHE A 358 -25.23 25.70 0.06
C PHE A 358 -26.57 25.61 0.80
N TYR A 359 -26.55 25.59 2.10
CA TYR A 359 -27.74 25.58 2.97
C TYR A 359 -27.93 26.92 3.72
N GLY A 360 -27.33 28.00 3.21
CA GLY A 360 -27.53 29.37 3.68
C GLY A 360 -26.71 29.75 4.92
N GLY A 361 -25.67 28.98 5.27
CA GLY A 361 -24.78 29.27 6.40
C GLY A 361 -23.71 30.34 6.12
N GLY A 362 -23.57 30.80 4.87
CA GLY A 362 -22.51 31.75 4.49
C GLY A 362 -21.12 31.10 4.50
N PHE A 363 -20.10 31.95 4.52
CA PHE A 363 -18.70 31.51 4.41
C PHE A 363 -18.03 31.21 5.76
N GLY A 364 -18.70 31.43 6.90
CA GLY A 364 -18.10 31.28 8.22
C GLY A 364 -17.58 29.86 8.48
N LEU A 365 -18.46 28.86 8.42
CA LEU A 365 -18.11 27.45 8.60
C LEU A 365 -17.07 27.00 7.56
N LEU A 366 -17.26 27.36 6.29
CA LEU A 366 -16.28 27.01 5.24
C LEU A 366 -14.89 27.60 5.52
N GLY A 367 -14.83 28.84 6.02
CA GLY A 367 -13.57 29.47 6.41
C GLY A 367 -12.86 28.73 7.54
N THR A 368 -13.63 28.29 8.56
CA THR A 368 -13.09 27.48 9.67
C THR A 368 -12.57 26.11 9.17
N GLN A 369 -13.32 25.45 8.29
CA GLN A 369 -12.89 24.16 7.71
C GLN A 369 -11.60 24.32 6.88
N LEU A 370 -11.49 25.38 6.07
CA LEU A 370 -10.27 25.66 5.30
C LEU A 370 -9.08 25.98 6.22
N LEU A 371 -9.30 26.72 7.31
CA LEU A 371 -8.26 26.99 8.31
C LEU A 371 -7.75 25.68 8.93
N GLY A 372 -8.66 24.79 9.33
CA GLY A 372 -8.31 23.47 9.86
C GLY A 372 -7.50 22.63 8.88
N VAL A 373 -7.97 22.53 7.62
CA VAL A 373 -7.22 21.83 6.56
C VAL A 373 -5.80 22.36 6.43
N VAL A 374 -5.63 23.68 6.29
CA VAL A 374 -4.29 24.28 6.11
C VAL A 374 -3.40 24.04 7.32
N THR A 375 -3.94 24.15 8.52
CA THR A 375 -3.15 24.01 9.75
C THR A 375 -2.72 22.57 10.00
N VAL A 376 -3.64 21.61 9.89
CA VAL A 376 -3.33 20.18 10.07
C VAL A 376 -2.41 19.70 8.95
N LEU A 377 -2.61 20.17 7.72
CA LEU A 377 -1.70 19.89 6.60
C LEU A 377 -0.28 20.40 6.91
N ALA A 378 -0.14 21.66 7.36
CA ALA A 378 1.16 22.24 7.70
C ALA A 378 1.84 21.47 8.85
N TRP A 379 1.09 21.13 9.90
CA TRP A 379 1.58 20.32 11.01
C TRP A 379 2.13 18.97 10.52
N THR A 380 1.34 18.24 9.74
CA THR A 380 1.71 16.92 9.21
C THR A 380 2.93 17.00 8.30
N VAL A 381 2.95 17.97 7.38
CA VAL A 381 4.08 18.15 6.46
C VAL A 381 5.37 18.43 7.20
N VAL A 382 5.35 19.34 8.17
CA VAL A 382 6.55 19.72 8.93
C VAL A 382 7.02 18.56 9.80
N THR A 383 6.15 17.99 10.62
CA THR A 383 6.53 16.95 11.58
C THR A 383 6.97 15.66 10.89
N MET A 384 6.21 15.18 9.91
CA MET A 384 6.56 13.94 9.22
C MET A 384 7.78 14.09 8.32
N THR A 385 8.00 15.24 7.69
CA THR A 385 9.25 15.47 6.94
C THR A 385 10.46 15.44 7.87
N ILE A 386 10.37 16.03 9.06
CA ILE A 386 11.46 15.98 10.05
C ILE A 386 11.69 14.54 10.51
N ILE A 387 10.63 13.82 10.89
CA ILE A 387 10.72 12.43 11.36
C ILE A 387 11.36 11.54 10.29
N PHE A 388 10.86 11.58 9.06
CA PHE A 388 11.40 10.76 7.97
C PHE A 388 12.85 11.12 7.65
N LYS A 389 13.23 12.39 7.64
CA LYS A 389 14.64 12.80 7.45
C LYS A 389 15.56 12.30 8.56
N VAL A 390 15.11 12.37 9.82
CA VAL A 390 15.91 11.85 10.95
C VAL A 390 16.11 10.34 10.82
N ILE A 391 15.06 9.60 10.46
CA ILE A 391 15.15 8.15 10.27
C ILE A 391 16.03 7.83 9.06
N ASP A 392 15.90 8.58 7.96
CA ASP A 392 16.73 8.38 6.75
C ASP A 392 18.21 8.59 7.03
N MET A 393 18.56 9.63 7.79
CA MET A 393 19.95 9.90 8.19
C MET A 393 20.55 8.86 9.14
N THR A 394 19.73 8.03 9.80
CA THR A 394 20.19 7.06 10.80
C THR A 394 20.21 5.63 10.28
N ILE A 395 19.05 5.13 9.82
CA ILE A 395 18.89 3.74 9.38
C ILE A 395 18.55 3.60 7.89
N GLY A 396 18.21 4.73 7.23
CA GLY A 396 17.69 4.77 5.87
C GLY A 396 16.24 4.30 5.77
N LEU A 397 15.51 4.75 4.75
CA LEU A 397 14.09 4.43 4.55
C LEU A 397 13.92 3.15 3.73
N ARG A 398 14.66 3.03 2.63
CA ARG A 398 14.47 2.04 1.59
C ARG A 398 15.39 0.83 1.77
N VAL A 399 14.90 -0.34 1.42
CA VAL A 399 15.69 -1.57 1.27
C VAL A 399 16.67 -1.48 0.09
N SER A 400 17.62 -2.40 0.02
CA SER A 400 18.52 -2.49 -1.13
C SER A 400 17.78 -2.95 -2.39
N GLU A 401 18.37 -2.68 -3.57
CA GLU A 401 17.80 -3.12 -4.85
C GLU A 401 17.61 -4.64 -4.91
N GLU A 402 18.56 -5.40 -4.38
CA GLU A 402 18.46 -6.87 -4.33
C GLU A 402 17.26 -7.33 -3.49
N GLU A 403 17.06 -6.71 -2.33
CA GLU A 403 15.93 -7.03 -1.45
C GLU A 403 14.59 -6.71 -2.10
N GLU A 404 14.47 -5.55 -2.76
CA GLU A 404 13.25 -5.18 -3.48
C GLU A 404 12.94 -6.12 -4.65
N ILE A 405 13.99 -6.56 -5.41
CA ILE A 405 13.81 -7.50 -6.51
C ILE A 405 13.40 -8.89 -6.02
N VAL A 406 14.04 -9.39 -4.96
CA VAL A 406 13.72 -10.72 -4.40
C VAL A 406 12.38 -10.73 -3.70
N GLY A 407 12.05 -9.67 -2.98
CA GLY A 407 10.82 -9.52 -2.19
C GLY A 407 11.09 -9.49 -0.69
N LEU A 408 10.29 -8.70 0.01
CA LEU A 408 10.48 -8.39 1.43
C LEU A 408 10.08 -9.55 2.35
N ASP A 409 9.21 -10.46 1.89
CA ASP A 409 8.84 -11.65 2.65
C ASP A 409 10.08 -12.48 3.00
N SER A 410 10.94 -12.72 2.01
CA SER A 410 12.17 -13.48 2.20
C SER A 410 13.24 -12.69 2.93
N LYS A 411 13.44 -11.42 2.59
CA LYS A 411 14.59 -10.63 3.06
C LYS A 411 14.38 -10.03 4.44
N GLU A 412 13.18 -9.52 4.74
CA GLU A 412 12.89 -8.89 6.03
C GLU A 412 12.35 -9.89 7.07
N HIS A 413 11.71 -11.00 6.64
CA HIS A 413 11.03 -11.92 7.54
C HIS A 413 11.51 -13.38 7.44
N GLY A 414 12.43 -13.70 6.51
CA GLY A 414 12.86 -15.08 6.27
C GLY A 414 11.73 -16.00 5.78
N LEU A 415 10.68 -15.43 5.20
CA LEU A 415 9.51 -16.15 4.74
C LEU A 415 9.67 -16.48 3.26
N ALA A 416 9.83 -17.75 2.91
CA ALA A 416 10.02 -18.18 1.52
C ALA A 416 8.83 -17.80 0.62
N SER A 417 7.62 -17.89 1.14
CA SER A 417 6.38 -17.41 0.50
C SER A 417 5.26 -17.32 1.54
N ALA A 418 4.43 -16.29 1.43
CA ALA A 418 3.17 -16.21 2.18
C ALA A 418 2.11 -17.20 1.67
N TYR A 419 2.31 -17.78 0.47
CA TYR A 419 1.40 -18.71 -0.18
C TYR A 419 2.05 -20.09 -0.32
N ALA A 420 1.72 -21.01 0.57
CA ALA A 420 2.23 -22.38 0.50
C ALA A 420 1.76 -23.09 -0.78
N GLY A 421 2.69 -23.71 -1.49
CA GLY A 421 2.40 -24.51 -2.69
C GLY A 421 2.16 -23.73 -3.98
N PHE A 422 2.29 -22.39 -3.96
CA PHE A 422 2.17 -21.55 -5.16
C PHE A 422 3.54 -21.05 -5.61
N SER A 423 3.77 -21.09 -6.93
CA SER A 423 4.90 -20.44 -7.57
C SER A 423 4.53 -18.98 -7.86
N ILE A 424 5.28 -18.04 -7.32
CA ILE A 424 5.05 -16.61 -7.54
C ILE A 424 5.79 -16.19 -8.80
N MET A 425 5.06 -15.85 -9.85
CA MET A 425 5.61 -15.18 -11.03
C MET A 425 5.33 -13.69 -10.94
N ASP A 426 6.38 -12.89 -10.92
CA ASP A 426 6.27 -11.45 -11.08
C ASP A 426 6.11 -11.12 -12.58
N ILE A 427 4.89 -10.75 -13.00
CA ILE A 427 4.56 -10.44 -14.40
C ILE A 427 4.83 -8.95 -14.71
N THR A 428 5.53 -8.25 -13.85
CA THR A 428 5.84 -6.85 -14.12
C THR A 428 6.81 -6.73 -15.29
N GLU A 429 6.34 -6.14 -16.39
CA GLU A 429 7.20 -5.63 -17.47
C GLU A 429 8.00 -4.42 -16.96
N GLY A 430 8.94 -4.66 -16.08
CA GLY A 430 9.96 -3.68 -15.71
C GLY A 430 10.97 -3.60 -16.83
N THR A 431 10.78 -2.68 -17.78
CA THR A 431 11.88 -2.29 -18.68
C THR A 431 12.92 -1.58 -17.82
N MET A 432 14.01 -2.28 -17.51
CA MET A 432 15.20 -1.62 -17.01
C MET A 432 15.67 -0.61 -18.07
N ASN A 433 15.93 0.61 -17.66
CA ASN A 433 16.54 1.61 -18.54
C ASN A 433 17.87 1.04 -19.05
N GLU A 434 18.04 0.97 -20.36
CA GLU A 434 19.26 0.53 -21.03
C GLU A 434 20.51 1.37 -20.67
N ASN A 435 20.37 2.41 -19.86
CA ASN A 435 21.41 3.38 -19.53
C ASN A 435 21.80 3.43 -18.03
N GLU A 436 21.21 2.68 -17.14
CA GLU A 436 21.70 2.56 -15.77
C GLU A 436 22.74 1.44 -15.69
N ASN A 437 23.99 1.78 -16.05
CA ASN A 437 25.19 1.08 -15.62
C ASN A 437 25.33 1.31 -14.10
N THR A 438 24.44 0.74 -13.31
CA THR A 438 24.67 0.61 -11.88
C THR A 438 25.73 -0.49 -11.72
N ASP A 439 26.91 -0.07 -11.32
CA ASP A 439 28.05 -0.90 -10.96
C ASP A 439 27.71 -1.69 -9.68
N LEU A 440 26.81 -2.66 -9.83
CA LEU A 440 26.47 -3.63 -8.78
C LEU A 440 27.51 -4.75 -8.84
N GLY A 441 28.72 -4.50 -8.31
CA GLY A 441 29.72 -5.50 -7.96
C GLY A 441 29.79 -6.72 -8.89
N VAL A 442 29.77 -6.53 -10.22
CA VAL A 442 29.94 -7.61 -11.18
C VAL A 442 31.40 -8.02 -11.08
N ALA A 443 31.66 -9.18 -10.48
CA ALA A 443 32.97 -9.78 -10.56
C ALA A 443 33.32 -9.90 -12.04
N ASP A 444 34.49 -9.34 -12.40
CA ASP A 444 34.94 -9.31 -13.79
C ASP A 444 35.14 -10.76 -14.28
N TYR A 445 34.26 -11.16 -15.23
CA TYR A 445 34.33 -12.49 -15.83
C TYR A 445 35.67 -12.75 -16.53
N ASP A 446 36.27 -11.71 -17.11
CA ASP A 446 37.55 -11.81 -17.82
C ASP A 446 38.73 -11.93 -16.85
N ALA A 447 38.56 -11.51 -15.59
CA ALA A 447 39.52 -11.68 -14.51
C ALA A 447 39.39 -13.04 -13.77
N ALA A 448 38.37 -13.87 -14.08
CA ALA A 448 38.23 -15.19 -13.47
C ALA A 448 39.35 -16.14 -13.86
N SER A 449 39.85 -16.92 -12.89
CA SER A 449 40.96 -17.86 -13.12
C SER A 449 40.58 -18.96 -14.15
N PRO A 450 41.53 -19.50 -14.91
CA PRO A 450 41.28 -20.61 -15.86
C PRO A 450 40.59 -21.83 -15.22
N ILE A 451 40.88 -22.08 -13.94
CA ILE A 451 40.25 -23.19 -13.18
C ILE A 451 38.74 -22.92 -12.95
N GLN A 452 38.37 -21.68 -12.66
CA GLN A 452 36.96 -21.29 -12.51
C GLN A 452 36.19 -21.33 -13.83
N ARG A 453 36.84 -21.03 -14.95
CA ARG A 453 36.28 -21.16 -16.31
C ARG A 453 36.23 -22.62 -16.77
N ALA A 454 37.17 -23.45 -16.40
CA ALA A 454 37.27 -24.85 -16.81
C ALA A 454 36.35 -25.81 -16.04
N ALA A 455 35.66 -25.36 -14.99
CA ALA A 455 34.74 -26.18 -14.23
C ALA A 455 33.44 -26.57 -15.00
N ALA A 456 33.23 -26.03 -16.21
CA ALA A 456 32.17 -26.44 -17.14
C ALA A 456 32.78 -27.28 -18.26
N VAL A 457 32.97 -28.59 -18.02
CA VAL A 457 33.42 -29.53 -19.06
C VAL A 457 32.18 -29.98 -19.85
N PRO A 458 32.11 -29.75 -21.16
CA PRO A 458 31.05 -30.33 -21.98
C PRO A 458 31.25 -31.85 -22.07
N VAL A 459 30.26 -32.62 -21.73
CA VAL A 459 30.24 -34.07 -21.95
C VAL A 459 29.85 -34.31 -23.41
N ALA A 460 30.80 -34.72 -24.23
CA ALA A 460 30.55 -35.15 -25.61
C ALA A 460 29.85 -36.52 -25.58
N GLY A 461 28.55 -36.56 -25.92
CA GLY A 461 27.79 -37.77 -26.26
C GLY A 461 27.71 -37.95 -27.77
N PRO A 462 27.19 -39.09 -28.28
CA PRO A 462 26.92 -39.26 -29.69
C PRO A 462 25.94 -38.18 -30.16
N VAL A 463 26.38 -37.33 -31.09
CA VAL A 463 25.62 -36.21 -31.62
C VAL A 463 24.73 -36.75 -32.72
N ASP A 464 23.38 -36.72 -32.53
CA ASP A 464 22.45 -36.75 -33.64
C ASP A 464 22.79 -35.62 -34.62
N ALA A 465 22.51 -35.80 -35.90
CA ALA A 465 22.86 -34.81 -36.91
C ALA A 465 22.42 -33.41 -36.48
N ASP A 466 23.38 -32.48 -36.45
CA ASP A 466 23.11 -31.09 -36.05
C ASP A 466 22.10 -30.46 -37.00
N THR A 467 20.92 -30.12 -36.49
CA THR A 467 19.85 -29.49 -37.26
C THR A 467 20.07 -28.00 -37.45
N GLY A 468 21.09 -27.44 -36.81
CA GLY A 468 21.33 -26.00 -36.74
C GLY A 468 20.35 -25.27 -35.78
N MET A 469 19.41 -25.99 -35.16
CA MET A 469 18.47 -25.42 -34.18
C MET A 469 18.75 -25.96 -32.79
N HIS A 470 18.88 -25.06 -31.85
CA HIS A 470 19.24 -25.40 -30.46
C HIS A 470 18.29 -24.81 -29.44
N LYS A 471 17.90 -25.62 -28.47
CA LYS A 471 17.19 -25.16 -27.28
C LYS A 471 18.22 -24.92 -26.18
N VAL A 472 18.35 -23.66 -25.74
CA VAL A 472 19.19 -23.28 -24.62
C VAL A 472 18.32 -23.11 -23.38
N VAL A 473 18.60 -23.89 -22.35
CA VAL A 473 17.90 -23.84 -21.06
C VAL A 473 18.84 -23.25 -20.01
N ILE A 474 18.47 -22.12 -19.44
CA ILE A 474 19.26 -21.39 -18.47
C ILE A 474 18.54 -21.44 -17.13
N ILE A 475 19.18 -22.03 -16.11
CA ILE A 475 18.65 -22.03 -14.75
C ILE A 475 19.52 -21.10 -13.91
N ALA A 476 18.92 -20.01 -13.39
CA ALA A 476 19.65 -18.96 -12.68
C ALA A 476 18.90 -18.48 -11.42
N LYS A 477 19.55 -17.61 -10.64
CA LYS A 477 18.91 -16.90 -9.53
C LYS A 477 17.79 -15.99 -10.07
N LEU A 478 16.66 -15.96 -9.39
CA LEU A 478 15.53 -15.11 -9.77
C LEU A 478 15.93 -13.62 -9.87
N SER A 479 16.78 -13.14 -8.97
CA SER A 479 17.29 -11.75 -8.95
C SER A 479 18.08 -11.34 -10.20
N LYS A 480 18.55 -12.31 -10.99
CA LYS A 480 19.32 -12.04 -12.22
C LYS A 480 18.47 -12.11 -13.50
N TYR A 481 17.17 -12.44 -13.37
CA TYR A 481 16.31 -12.70 -14.52
C TYR A 481 16.17 -11.48 -15.45
N GLU A 482 15.88 -10.30 -14.90
CA GLU A 482 15.66 -9.11 -15.74
C GLU A 482 16.91 -8.70 -16.52
N ARG A 483 18.09 -8.81 -15.89
CA ARG A 483 19.36 -8.58 -16.59
C ARG A 483 19.61 -9.60 -17.70
N LEU A 484 19.32 -10.88 -17.42
CA LEU A 484 19.43 -11.94 -18.42
C LEU A 484 18.50 -11.69 -19.59
N LYS A 485 17.24 -11.34 -19.32
CA LYS A 485 16.21 -11.02 -20.34
C LYS A 485 16.68 -9.85 -21.21
N ALA A 486 17.14 -8.76 -20.60
CA ALA A 486 17.64 -7.60 -21.33
C ALA A 486 18.85 -7.97 -22.22
N ALA A 487 19.81 -8.72 -21.68
CA ALA A 487 20.99 -9.13 -22.42
C ALA A 487 20.67 -10.05 -23.61
N LEU A 488 19.72 -10.98 -23.44
CA LEU A 488 19.24 -11.85 -24.52
C LEU A 488 18.46 -11.08 -25.60
N ASN A 489 17.60 -10.13 -25.20
CA ASN A 489 16.89 -9.25 -26.12
C ASN A 489 17.87 -8.40 -26.95
N ASN A 490 18.92 -7.86 -26.34
CA ASN A 490 19.96 -7.09 -27.04
C ASN A 490 20.77 -7.95 -28.01
N LEU A 491 20.85 -9.25 -27.78
CA LEU A 491 21.45 -10.21 -28.70
C LEU A 491 20.54 -10.54 -29.90
N GLY A 492 19.26 -10.19 -29.82
CA GLY A 492 18.23 -10.47 -30.85
C GLY A 492 17.28 -11.61 -30.47
N VAL A 493 17.45 -12.26 -29.32
CA VAL A 493 16.53 -13.31 -28.85
C VAL A 493 15.31 -12.65 -28.22
N THR A 494 14.18 -12.66 -28.93
CA THR A 494 12.92 -12.03 -28.48
C THR A 494 11.92 -13.05 -27.92
N GLY A 495 11.99 -14.31 -28.37
CA GLY A 495 11.12 -15.39 -27.92
C GLY A 495 11.77 -16.21 -26.81
N MET A 496 11.22 -16.14 -25.60
CA MET A 496 11.68 -16.95 -24.48
C MET A 496 10.53 -17.45 -23.61
N THR A 497 10.64 -18.70 -23.15
CA THR A 497 9.72 -19.30 -22.18
C THR A 497 10.36 -19.24 -20.80
N VAL A 498 9.64 -18.70 -19.84
CA VAL A 498 10.14 -18.48 -18.48
C VAL A 498 9.29 -19.25 -17.48
N THR A 499 9.96 -20.02 -16.63
CA THR A 499 9.32 -20.81 -15.58
C THR A 499 10.05 -20.57 -14.26
N GLN A 500 9.32 -20.24 -13.21
CA GLN A 500 9.90 -20.22 -11.88
C GLN A 500 10.05 -21.67 -11.38
N VAL A 501 11.23 -21.99 -10.85
CA VAL A 501 11.55 -23.34 -10.37
C VAL A 501 12.19 -23.29 -9.00
N MET A 502 12.08 -24.39 -8.26
CA MET A 502 12.78 -24.57 -7.00
C MET A 502 14.05 -25.40 -7.25
N GLY A 503 15.20 -24.87 -6.87
CA GLY A 503 16.48 -25.56 -7.03
C GLY A 503 16.99 -26.12 -5.72
N CYS A 504 17.32 -27.43 -5.69
CA CYS A 504 18.05 -28.07 -4.61
C CYS A 504 19.53 -28.26 -5.00
N GLY A 505 20.45 -27.91 -4.12
CA GLY A 505 21.89 -28.04 -4.42
C GLY A 505 22.78 -27.75 -3.21
N ILE A 506 24.10 -27.61 -3.46
CA ILE A 506 25.13 -27.39 -2.42
C ILE A 506 24.91 -26.07 -1.65
N GLN A 507 24.22 -25.09 -2.21
CA GLN A 507 23.78 -23.91 -1.49
C GLN A 507 22.69 -24.31 -0.49
N LYS A 508 23.11 -24.47 0.77
CA LYS A 508 22.15 -24.46 1.88
C LYS A 508 21.73 -23.00 2.05
N GLY A 509 20.43 -22.71 2.04
CA GLY A 509 19.88 -21.43 2.45
C GLY A 509 20.41 -21.08 3.85
N ALA A 510 20.62 -19.81 4.16
CA ALA A 510 20.84 -19.37 5.52
C ALA A 510 19.66 -19.87 6.36
N GLY A 511 19.94 -20.52 7.50
CA GLY A 511 18.93 -21.20 8.32
C GLY A 511 17.76 -20.28 8.64
N GLU A 512 16.68 -20.41 7.87
CA GLU A 512 15.44 -19.70 8.07
C GLU A 512 14.73 -20.31 9.28
N LYS A 513 14.21 -19.46 10.17
CA LYS A 513 13.48 -19.91 11.36
C LYS A 513 11.99 -19.62 11.18
N TYR A 514 11.19 -20.66 11.26
CA TYR A 514 9.75 -20.52 11.40
C TYR A 514 9.35 -20.83 12.85
N ARG A 515 8.74 -19.87 13.55
CA ARG A 515 8.36 -19.97 14.97
C ARG A 515 9.53 -20.38 15.89
N GLY A 516 10.74 -19.93 15.57
CA GLY A 516 11.94 -20.25 16.36
C GLY A 516 12.60 -21.60 16.04
N VAL A 517 12.00 -22.43 15.19
CA VAL A 517 12.55 -23.70 14.70
C VAL A 517 13.31 -23.45 13.41
N GLU A 518 14.56 -23.90 13.32
CA GLU A 518 15.32 -23.85 12.06
C GLU A 518 14.62 -24.71 11.02
N MET A 519 14.30 -24.10 9.88
CA MET A 519 13.78 -24.80 8.71
C MET A 519 14.95 -25.28 7.86
N ASP A 520 14.98 -26.57 7.55
CA ASP A 520 15.84 -27.10 6.51
C ASP A 520 15.34 -26.61 5.16
N VAL A 521 15.78 -25.41 4.75
CA VAL A 521 15.51 -24.89 3.39
C VAL A 521 16.38 -25.67 2.42
N THR A 522 15.83 -26.77 1.95
CA THR A 522 16.49 -27.66 0.97
C THR A 522 16.38 -27.15 -0.46
N VAL A 523 15.51 -26.16 -0.72
CA VAL A 523 15.24 -25.63 -2.06
C VAL A 523 15.23 -24.11 -2.07
N LEU A 524 15.84 -23.52 -3.12
CA LEU A 524 15.92 -22.08 -3.32
C LEU A 524 15.12 -21.68 -4.57
N PRO A 525 14.43 -20.53 -4.59
CA PRO A 525 13.75 -20.05 -5.78
C PRO A 525 14.76 -19.70 -6.89
N LYS A 526 14.52 -20.24 -8.08
CA LYS A 526 15.30 -20.01 -9.29
C LYS A 526 14.37 -19.75 -10.48
N VAL A 527 14.93 -19.23 -11.56
CA VAL A 527 14.23 -19.10 -12.83
C VAL A 527 14.85 -20.06 -13.84
N LYS A 528 14.00 -20.68 -14.64
CA LYS A 528 14.37 -21.45 -15.83
C LYS A 528 13.92 -20.65 -17.05
N VAL A 529 14.88 -20.23 -17.87
CA VAL A 529 14.65 -19.53 -19.13
C VAL A 529 14.99 -20.50 -20.25
N GLU A 530 14.07 -20.68 -21.17
CA GLU A 530 14.22 -21.56 -22.34
C GLU A 530 14.08 -20.70 -23.59
N VAL A 531 15.07 -20.77 -24.45
CA VAL A 531 15.11 -20.11 -25.76
C VAL A 531 15.44 -21.13 -26.85
N ILE A 532 14.89 -20.97 -28.05
CA ILE A 532 15.23 -21.77 -29.22
C ILE A 532 15.88 -20.83 -30.22
N VAL A 533 17.08 -21.15 -30.66
CA VAL A 533 17.87 -20.34 -31.58
C VAL A 533 18.33 -21.19 -32.76
N GLY A 534 18.45 -20.57 -33.91
CA GLY A 534 18.91 -21.19 -35.13
C GLY A 534 19.84 -20.26 -35.93
N ASN A 535 19.48 -19.01 -36.09
CA ASN A 535 20.30 -18.00 -36.78
C ASN A 535 21.33 -17.38 -35.85
N ILE A 536 20.99 -17.25 -34.56
CA ILE A 536 21.92 -16.74 -33.54
C ILE A 536 22.84 -17.88 -33.08
N PRO A 537 24.17 -17.75 -33.19
CA PRO A 537 25.09 -18.78 -32.72
C PRO A 537 24.91 -19.10 -31.24
N VAL A 538 24.76 -20.36 -30.89
CA VAL A 538 24.58 -20.87 -29.53
C VAL A 538 25.67 -20.34 -28.59
N GLU A 539 26.91 -20.28 -29.07
CA GLU A 539 28.05 -19.81 -28.30
C GLU A 539 27.89 -18.37 -27.82
N LYS A 540 27.26 -17.49 -28.64
CA LYS A 540 26.98 -16.11 -28.24
C LYS A 540 25.91 -16.05 -27.16
N VAL A 541 24.89 -16.92 -27.24
CA VAL A 541 23.84 -17.01 -26.18
C VAL A 541 24.46 -17.47 -24.87
N ILE A 542 25.34 -18.50 -24.91
CA ILE A 542 26.06 -19.01 -23.73
C ILE A 542 26.96 -17.94 -23.14
N GLU A 543 27.75 -17.27 -24.00
CA GLU A 543 28.68 -16.21 -23.55
C GLU A 543 27.91 -15.06 -22.89
N THR A 544 26.85 -14.57 -23.53
CA THR A 544 26.01 -13.48 -23.02
C THR A 544 25.37 -13.84 -21.69
N ALA A 545 24.78 -15.04 -21.61
CA ALA A 545 24.16 -15.51 -20.37
C ALA A 545 25.22 -15.71 -19.26
N SER A 546 26.36 -16.30 -19.58
CA SER A 546 27.44 -16.51 -18.60
C SER A 546 27.97 -15.21 -18.04
N LYS A 547 28.26 -14.21 -18.89
CA LYS A 547 28.73 -12.89 -18.46
C LYS A 547 27.69 -12.19 -17.57
N THR A 548 26.42 -12.27 -17.94
CA THR A 548 25.34 -11.60 -17.21
C THR A 548 25.06 -12.24 -15.85
N LEU A 549 25.18 -13.56 -15.75
CA LEU A 549 24.83 -14.30 -14.54
C LEU A 549 26.00 -14.44 -13.55
N TYR A 550 27.24 -14.25 -14.01
CA TYR A 550 28.43 -14.47 -13.21
C TYR A 550 28.50 -13.57 -11.99
N THR A 551 28.75 -14.14 -10.81
CA THR A 551 29.02 -13.45 -9.55
C THR A 551 30.31 -13.94 -8.87
N GLY A 552 30.95 -14.97 -9.41
CA GLY A 552 32.12 -15.61 -8.79
C GLY A 552 31.80 -16.53 -7.61
N HIS A 553 30.54 -16.74 -7.31
CA HIS A 553 30.09 -17.58 -6.19
C HIS A 553 29.29 -18.80 -6.66
N VAL A 554 29.30 -19.85 -5.85
CA VAL A 554 28.48 -21.05 -6.09
C VAL A 554 27.02 -20.66 -6.18
N GLY A 555 26.32 -21.13 -7.24
CA GLY A 555 24.88 -20.90 -7.42
C GLY A 555 24.52 -19.89 -8.50
N ASP A 556 25.46 -19.41 -9.30
CA ASP A 556 25.22 -18.49 -10.42
C ASP A 556 24.29 -19.06 -11.48
N GLY A 557 24.24 -20.37 -11.61
CA GLY A 557 23.31 -21.04 -12.52
C GLY A 557 23.95 -22.16 -13.32
N LYS A 558 23.19 -22.71 -14.25
CA LYS A 558 23.63 -23.70 -15.24
C LYS A 558 22.94 -23.45 -16.57
N ILE A 559 23.66 -23.69 -17.66
CA ILE A 559 23.17 -23.60 -19.02
C ILE A 559 23.23 -25.00 -19.63
N PHE A 560 22.14 -25.42 -20.24
CA PHE A 560 22.03 -26.69 -20.94
C PHE A 560 21.65 -26.42 -22.38
N VAL A 561 22.27 -27.14 -23.33
CA VAL A 561 21.97 -27.03 -24.75
C VAL A 561 21.46 -28.36 -25.25
N TYR A 562 20.37 -28.32 -25.97
CA TYR A 562 19.75 -29.48 -26.58
C TYR A 562 19.59 -29.25 -28.09
N ASN A 563 19.80 -30.28 -28.90
CA ASN A 563 19.49 -30.25 -30.32
C ASN A 563 17.95 -30.33 -30.50
N VAL A 564 17.38 -29.45 -31.33
CA VAL A 564 15.95 -29.45 -31.66
C VAL A 564 15.75 -30.10 -33.01
N GLN A 565 15.03 -31.20 -33.03
CA GLN A 565 14.81 -31.96 -34.26
C GLN A 565 13.83 -31.28 -35.23
N LYS A 566 12.80 -30.59 -34.67
CA LYS A 566 11.76 -29.93 -35.46
C LYS A 566 11.07 -28.81 -34.66
N VAL A 567 10.74 -27.74 -35.35
CA VAL A 567 9.90 -26.64 -34.85
C VAL A 567 8.76 -26.42 -35.82
N VAL A 568 7.54 -26.24 -35.34
CA VAL A 568 6.37 -25.94 -36.18
C VAL A 568 5.62 -24.75 -35.60
N LYS A 569 5.38 -23.74 -36.40
CA LYS A 569 4.62 -22.56 -36.03
C LYS A 569 3.12 -22.83 -36.17
N VAL A 570 2.42 -22.94 -35.05
CA VAL A 570 1.00 -23.38 -35.03
C VAL A 570 0.09 -22.49 -35.90
N ARG A 571 0.35 -21.18 -35.95
CA ARG A 571 -0.49 -20.23 -36.70
C ARG A 571 -0.39 -20.37 -38.22
N THR A 572 0.80 -20.63 -38.72
CA THR A 572 1.08 -20.60 -40.20
C THR A 572 1.47 -21.95 -40.76
N GLY A 573 1.86 -22.91 -39.92
CA GLY A 573 2.37 -24.21 -40.37
C GLY A 573 3.81 -24.16 -40.89
N GLU A 574 4.50 -23.02 -40.77
CA GLU A 574 5.94 -22.89 -41.06
C GLU A 574 6.75 -23.83 -40.19
N GLU A 575 7.81 -24.41 -40.77
CA GLU A 575 8.64 -25.41 -40.10
C GLU A 575 10.09 -24.93 -39.95
N ASP A 576 10.76 -25.44 -38.92
CA ASP A 576 12.18 -25.32 -38.64
C ASP A 576 12.66 -23.84 -38.57
N LEU A 577 13.71 -23.47 -39.31
CA LEU A 577 14.28 -22.11 -39.27
C LEU A 577 13.28 -21.01 -39.70
N GLU A 578 12.34 -21.36 -40.60
CA GLU A 578 11.29 -20.40 -40.99
C GLU A 578 10.31 -20.12 -39.84
N ALA A 579 10.04 -21.13 -39.03
CA ALA A 579 9.17 -20.98 -37.84
C ALA A 579 9.80 -20.10 -36.74
N LEU A 580 11.12 -19.90 -36.74
CA LEU A 580 11.86 -19.12 -35.73
C LEU A 580 12.06 -17.66 -36.10
N LYS A 581 11.73 -17.22 -37.32
CA LYS A 581 11.99 -15.83 -37.79
C LYS A 581 11.35 -14.72 -36.94
N ASP A 582 10.36 -14.99 -36.11
CA ASP A 582 9.68 -14.02 -35.25
C ASP A 582 10.26 -13.97 -33.84
N VAL A 583 11.13 -14.89 -33.47
CA VAL A 583 11.67 -15.05 -32.10
C VAL A 583 13.16 -14.82 -32.02
N GLU A 584 13.78 -14.63 -33.18
CA GLU A 584 15.20 -14.25 -33.37
C GLU A 584 15.33 -12.90 -34.07
#